data_e12332e66c6c3d0a24ae7b5fd65ca32d
#
_entry.id   e12332e66c6c3d0a24ae7b5fd65ca32d
#
_cell.length_a   1.000
_cell.length_b   1.000
_cell.length_c   1.000
_cell.angle_alpha   90.00
_cell.angle_beta   90.00
_cell.angle_gamma   90.00
#
_symmetry.space_group_name_H-M   'P 1'
#
loop_
_entity.id
_entity.type
_entity.pdbx_description
1 polymer ?
#
loop_
_entity_poly.entity_id
_entity_poly.type
_entity_poly.pdbx_seq_one_letter_code
_entity_poly.pdbx_strand_id
1 'polypeptide(L)'
;MNSNGVIEFSEAQTAELTSIVAAVQQADAALAAAEAARIRALALADELARELAAGKPSRVREHDMALRSIAATIGVPTRVSDRSMQRQIGDAERLAERYPGTLEARAQGEITRQHVYAIQDAAADLPDEVIPAFEAEALDRCRRDTVGRVKAEHEILAQRMHPRSFVERHASARERRDITTRALPDGMSSLLLVAPTPVIAGIDDRMNQMATVVIDVRNAAKAAVGSPAGDDARIPADILASDIRTRAQIRADIAADILLTGSPFADPTVTGDGPGTLGAIRAKIQVVVPALSLLKPDGDENSHAEPADLVGYSPIDAET
;
A
#
# COMPACT_ATOMS: atom_id res chain seq x y z
N MET A 1 29.24 -23.06 -21.28
CA MET A 1 28.97 -22.24 -22.48
C MET A 1 27.56 -21.69 -22.30
N ASN A 2 27.44 -20.49 -21.72
CA ASN A 2 26.12 -19.82 -21.56
C ASN A 2 25.95 -18.89 -22.76
N SER A 3 25.22 -19.35 -23.75
CA SER A 3 24.74 -18.47 -24.81
C SER A 3 23.57 -17.64 -24.26
N ASN A 4 23.83 -16.43 -23.81
CA ASN A 4 22.82 -15.38 -23.73
C ASN A 4 22.30 -15.20 -25.17
N GLY A 5 21.13 -15.72 -25.46
CA GLY A 5 20.48 -15.56 -26.76
C GLY A 5 20.07 -14.10 -26.94
N VAL A 6 20.99 -13.26 -27.38
CA VAL A 6 20.66 -11.95 -27.94
C VAL A 6 20.00 -12.20 -29.27
N ILE A 7 18.74 -11.81 -29.41
CA ILE A 7 18.02 -11.89 -30.67
C ILE A 7 18.62 -10.83 -31.60
N GLU A 8 19.28 -11.25 -32.69
CA GLU A 8 19.73 -10.33 -33.72
C GLU A 8 18.58 -10.05 -34.70
N PHE A 9 18.20 -8.79 -34.86
CA PHE A 9 17.19 -8.36 -35.81
C PHE A 9 17.83 -8.04 -37.16
N SER A 10 17.18 -8.43 -38.24
CA SER A 10 17.55 -7.96 -39.58
C SER A 10 17.31 -6.45 -39.73
N GLU A 11 17.92 -5.81 -40.73
CA GLU A 11 17.71 -4.37 -41.00
C GLU A 11 16.23 -4.02 -41.17
N ALA A 12 15.47 -4.86 -41.87
CA ALA A 12 14.03 -4.65 -42.07
C ALA A 12 13.27 -4.75 -40.73
N GLN A 13 13.60 -5.72 -39.87
CA GLN A 13 13.00 -5.91 -38.55
C GLN A 13 13.38 -4.74 -37.62
N THR A 14 14.59 -4.24 -37.71
CA THR A 14 15.03 -3.06 -36.94
C THR A 14 14.27 -1.79 -37.34
N ALA A 15 14.08 -1.58 -38.66
CA ALA A 15 13.28 -0.48 -39.17
C ALA A 15 11.80 -0.57 -38.72
N GLU A 16 11.22 -1.76 -38.80
CA GLU A 16 9.86 -2.02 -38.33
C GLU A 16 9.73 -1.77 -36.82
N LEU A 17 10.67 -2.29 -36.00
CA LEU A 17 10.70 -2.05 -34.56
C LEU A 17 10.81 -0.54 -34.24
N THR A 18 11.64 0.18 -34.97
CA THR A 18 11.77 1.64 -34.81
C THR A 18 10.44 2.35 -35.10
N SER A 19 9.72 1.93 -36.13
CA SER A 19 8.39 2.47 -36.45
C SER A 19 7.36 2.16 -35.35
N ILE A 20 7.37 0.93 -34.84
CA ILE A 20 6.49 0.52 -33.73
C ILE A 20 6.78 1.37 -32.49
N VAL A 21 8.05 1.55 -32.12
CA VAL A 21 8.46 2.37 -30.97
C VAL A 21 7.96 3.80 -31.12
N ALA A 22 8.14 4.40 -32.29
CA ALA A 22 7.66 5.75 -32.57
C ALA A 22 6.12 5.87 -32.45
N ALA A 23 5.39 4.89 -32.98
CA ALA A 23 3.93 4.86 -32.88
C ALA A 23 3.45 4.72 -31.42
N VAL A 24 4.09 3.88 -30.61
CA VAL A 24 3.79 3.72 -29.17
C VAL A 24 4.07 5.02 -28.42
N GLN A 25 5.22 5.66 -28.65
CA GLN A 25 5.58 6.92 -28.02
C GLN A 25 4.58 8.04 -28.36
N GLN A 26 4.14 8.11 -29.62
CA GLN A 26 3.14 9.08 -30.04
C GLN A 26 1.77 8.83 -29.37
N ALA A 27 1.35 7.58 -29.28
CA ALA A 27 0.11 7.22 -28.60
C ALA A 27 0.17 7.54 -27.10
N ASP A 28 1.28 7.23 -26.42
CA ASP A 28 1.51 7.53 -25.00
C ASP A 28 1.51 9.04 -24.74
N ALA A 29 2.12 9.83 -25.62
CA ALA A 29 2.11 11.29 -25.51
C ALA A 29 0.69 11.87 -25.68
N ALA A 30 -0.09 11.36 -26.63
CA ALA A 30 -1.47 11.78 -26.84
C ALA A 30 -2.36 11.43 -25.63
N LEU A 31 -2.19 10.22 -25.06
CA LEU A 31 -2.88 9.80 -23.85
C LEU A 31 -2.50 10.68 -22.66
N ALA A 32 -1.22 10.99 -22.50
CA ALA A 32 -0.71 11.85 -21.46
C ALA A 32 -1.34 13.26 -21.50
N ALA A 33 -1.37 13.86 -22.68
CA ALA A 33 -1.98 15.17 -22.89
C ALA A 33 -3.49 15.15 -22.58
N ALA A 34 -4.21 14.12 -23.02
CA ALA A 34 -5.64 13.96 -22.76
C ALA A 34 -5.94 13.77 -21.26
N GLU A 35 -5.14 12.95 -20.54
CA GLU A 35 -5.28 12.79 -19.09
C GLU A 35 -5.03 14.10 -18.35
N ALA A 36 -3.98 14.84 -18.70
CA ALA A 36 -3.68 16.12 -18.07
C ALA A 36 -4.78 17.16 -18.33
N ALA A 37 -5.31 17.22 -19.54
CA ALA A 37 -6.44 18.09 -19.88
C ALA A 37 -7.68 17.74 -19.04
N ARG A 38 -7.98 16.44 -18.86
CA ARG A 38 -9.07 15.98 -18.01
C ARG A 38 -8.87 16.35 -16.55
N ILE A 39 -7.65 16.22 -16.02
CA ILE A 39 -7.31 16.62 -14.65
C ILE A 39 -7.53 18.11 -14.45
N ARG A 40 -7.06 18.96 -15.39
CA ARG A 40 -7.30 20.41 -15.34
C ARG A 40 -8.78 20.76 -15.35
N ALA A 41 -9.58 20.09 -16.19
CA ALA A 41 -11.02 20.29 -16.22
C ALA A 41 -11.72 19.89 -14.92
N LEU A 42 -11.27 18.81 -14.25
CA LEU A 42 -11.80 18.41 -12.96
C LEU A 42 -11.37 19.34 -11.82
N ALA A 43 -10.16 19.88 -11.87
CA ALA A 43 -9.71 20.89 -10.90
C ALA A 43 -10.55 22.19 -10.99
N LEU A 44 -10.91 22.63 -12.20
CA LEU A 44 -11.86 23.74 -12.40
C LEU A 44 -13.24 23.46 -11.83
N ALA A 45 -13.66 22.19 -11.75
CA ALA A 45 -14.94 21.81 -11.13
C ALA A 45 -14.93 22.03 -9.61
N ASP A 46 -13.79 21.83 -8.93
CA ASP A 46 -13.65 22.19 -7.52
C ASP A 46 -13.60 23.70 -7.30
N GLU A 47 -12.89 24.43 -8.14
CA GLU A 47 -12.86 25.90 -8.12
C GLU A 47 -14.27 26.48 -8.22
N LEU A 48 -15.09 25.96 -9.15
CA LEU A 48 -16.50 26.33 -9.28
C LEU A 48 -17.29 26.03 -7.99
N ALA A 49 -17.03 24.89 -7.32
CA ALA A 49 -17.68 24.56 -6.05
C ALA A 49 -17.30 25.55 -4.94
N ARG A 50 -16.03 25.97 -4.89
CA ARG A 50 -15.55 27.01 -3.95
C ARG A 50 -16.17 28.37 -4.22
N GLU A 51 -16.31 28.77 -5.47
CA GLU A 51 -17.00 30.02 -5.85
C GLU A 51 -18.46 30.02 -5.42
N LEU A 52 -19.18 28.92 -5.64
CA LEU A 52 -20.58 28.77 -5.24
C LEU A 52 -20.77 28.81 -3.72
N ALA A 53 -19.78 28.42 -2.95
CA ALA A 53 -19.76 28.48 -1.49
C ALA A 53 -19.28 29.83 -0.94
N ALA A 54 -18.67 30.69 -1.75
CA ALA A 54 -18.11 31.97 -1.32
C ALA A 54 -19.18 32.87 -0.72
N GLY A 55 -18.85 33.51 0.41
CA GLY A 55 -19.74 34.45 1.10
C GLY A 55 -20.91 33.81 1.87
N LYS A 56 -21.05 32.50 1.92
CA LYS A 56 -22.11 31.81 2.66
C LYS A 56 -21.70 31.51 4.11
N PRO A 57 -22.67 31.50 5.07
CA PRO A 57 -22.39 31.32 6.50
C PRO A 57 -21.72 29.99 6.86
N SER A 58 -22.02 28.92 6.10
CA SER A 58 -21.50 27.56 6.30
C SER A 58 -20.64 27.13 5.11
N ARG A 59 -19.56 27.87 4.84
CA ARG A 59 -18.73 27.69 3.65
C ARG A 59 -18.35 26.23 3.35
N VAL A 60 -17.95 25.47 4.36
CA VAL A 60 -17.55 24.04 4.19
C VAL A 60 -18.75 23.19 3.72
N ARG A 61 -19.89 23.33 4.39
CA ARG A 61 -21.10 22.55 4.02
C ARG A 61 -21.62 22.94 2.63
N GLU A 62 -21.57 24.21 2.30
CA GLU A 62 -22.02 24.71 0.99
C GLU A 62 -21.08 24.24 -0.12
N HIS A 63 -19.78 24.19 0.12
CA HIS A 63 -18.80 23.61 -0.78
C HIS A 63 -19.09 22.11 -1.01
N ASP A 64 -19.30 21.34 0.05
CA ASP A 64 -19.62 19.89 -0.07
C ASP A 64 -20.91 19.65 -0.87
N MET A 65 -21.92 20.50 -0.67
CA MET A 65 -23.19 20.40 -1.42
C MET A 65 -22.99 20.77 -2.90
N ALA A 66 -22.26 21.84 -3.18
CA ALA A 66 -21.92 22.26 -4.53
C ALA A 66 -21.12 21.18 -5.26
N LEU A 67 -20.08 20.64 -4.59
CA LEU A 67 -19.24 19.58 -5.12
C LEU A 67 -20.04 18.31 -5.47
N ARG A 68 -20.99 17.90 -4.61
CA ARG A 68 -21.88 16.76 -4.91
C ARG A 68 -22.74 17.02 -6.14
N SER A 69 -23.32 18.21 -6.24
CA SER A 69 -24.14 18.58 -7.40
C SER A 69 -23.33 18.60 -8.70
N ILE A 70 -22.13 19.18 -8.68
CA ILE A 70 -21.22 19.22 -9.81
C ILE A 70 -20.78 17.80 -10.19
N ALA A 71 -20.38 16.99 -9.20
CA ALA A 71 -19.97 15.61 -9.43
C ALA A 71 -21.08 14.76 -10.05
N ALA A 72 -22.34 14.91 -9.58
CA ALA A 72 -23.48 14.25 -10.21
C ALA A 72 -23.68 14.70 -11.67
N THR A 73 -23.58 15.99 -11.92
CA THR A 73 -23.73 16.56 -13.28
C THR A 73 -22.66 16.03 -14.26
N ILE A 74 -21.40 15.91 -13.81
CA ILE A 74 -20.31 15.37 -14.63
C ILE A 74 -20.39 13.84 -14.70
N GLY A 75 -20.81 13.18 -13.62
CA GLY A 75 -20.86 11.73 -13.50
C GLY A 75 -21.80 11.08 -14.49
N VAL A 76 -22.98 11.67 -14.74
CA VAL A 76 -24.00 11.12 -15.66
C VAL A 76 -23.45 10.92 -17.08
N PRO A 77 -22.97 11.94 -17.80
CA PRO A 77 -22.47 11.78 -19.16
C PRO A 77 -21.18 10.96 -19.23
N THR A 78 -20.37 10.93 -18.15
CA THR A 78 -19.13 10.16 -18.09
C THR A 78 -19.31 8.74 -17.58
N ARG A 79 -20.52 8.35 -17.18
CA ARG A 79 -20.87 7.04 -16.62
C ARG A 79 -20.06 6.67 -15.35
N VAL A 80 -19.77 7.69 -14.54
CA VAL A 80 -19.02 7.56 -13.28
C VAL A 80 -19.98 7.87 -12.12
N SER A 81 -19.93 7.08 -11.05
CA SER A 81 -20.76 7.35 -9.86
C SER A 81 -20.34 8.66 -9.20
N ASP A 82 -21.32 9.37 -8.60
CA ASP A 82 -21.11 10.66 -7.90
C ASP A 82 -19.96 10.61 -6.91
N ARG A 83 -19.93 9.58 -6.07
CA ARG A 83 -18.85 9.39 -5.08
C ARG A 83 -17.48 9.19 -5.72
N SER A 84 -17.40 8.48 -6.84
CA SER A 84 -16.17 8.30 -7.59
C SER A 84 -15.74 9.59 -8.28
N MET A 85 -16.70 10.36 -8.79
CA MET A 85 -16.45 11.65 -9.42
C MET A 85 -15.95 12.68 -8.40
N GLN A 86 -16.57 12.75 -7.21
CA GLN A 86 -16.08 13.62 -6.11
C GLN A 86 -14.62 13.32 -5.76
N ARG A 87 -14.24 12.04 -5.65
CA ARG A 87 -12.84 11.67 -5.40
C ARG A 87 -11.92 12.11 -6.54
N GLN A 88 -12.34 11.91 -7.79
CA GLN A 88 -11.54 12.32 -8.95
C GLN A 88 -11.37 13.83 -9.03
N ILE A 89 -12.38 14.61 -8.64
CA ILE A 89 -12.29 16.07 -8.55
C ILE A 89 -11.27 16.48 -7.47
N GLY A 90 -11.35 15.90 -6.26
CA GLY A 90 -10.41 16.21 -5.18
C GLY A 90 -8.98 15.77 -5.48
N ASP A 91 -8.79 14.63 -6.16
CA ASP A 91 -7.47 14.18 -6.59
C ASP A 91 -6.89 15.10 -7.68
N ALA A 92 -7.74 15.58 -8.59
CA ALA A 92 -7.34 16.49 -9.66
C ALA A 92 -6.96 17.87 -9.12
N GLU A 93 -7.77 18.42 -8.20
CA GLU A 93 -7.49 19.67 -7.49
C GLU A 93 -6.15 19.59 -6.77
N ARG A 94 -5.94 18.53 -5.96
CA ARG A 94 -4.69 18.32 -5.22
C ARG A 94 -3.48 18.26 -6.14
N LEU A 95 -3.59 17.56 -7.28
CA LEU A 95 -2.49 17.48 -8.24
C LEU A 95 -2.23 18.83 -8.91
N ALA A 96 -3.27 19.56 -9.26
CA ALA A 96 -3.14 20.86 -9.94
C ALA A 96 -2.57 21.95 -9.01
N GLU A 97 -3.00 21.97 -7.72
CA GLU A 97 -2.55 22.99 -6.78
C GLU A 97 -1.19 22.68 -6.15
N ARG A 98 -0.99 21.42 -5.72
CA ARG A 98 0.23 21.06 -4.97
C ARG A 98 1.39 20.62 -5.85
N TYR A 99 1.11 20.13 -7.06
CA TYR A 99 2.12 19.53 -7.95
C TYR A 99 1.96 20.02 -9.40
N PRO A 100 1.99 21.35 -9.64
CA PRO A 100 1.77 21.91 -10.97
C PRO A 100 2.84 21.49 -11.97
N GLY A 101 4.10 21.35 -11.54
CA GLY A 101 5.21 20.88 -12.38
C GLY A 101 5.03 19.41 -12.80
N THR A 102 4.54 18.57 -11.89
CA THR A 102 4.24 17.16 -12.16
C THR A 102 3.11 17.01 -13.18
N LEU A 103 2.06 17.83 -13.05
CA LEU A 103 0.96 17.85 -14.00
C LEU A 103 1.42 18.31 -15.39
N GLU A 104 2.29 19.31 -15.45
CA GLU A 104 2.86 19.79 -16.73
C GLU A 104 3.79 18.75 -17.37
N ALA A 105 4.73 18.18 -16.62
CA ALA A 105 5.60 17.11 -17.11
C ALA A 105 4.80 15.88 -17.60
N ARG A 106 3.67 15.56 -16.93
CA ARG A 106 2.75 14.52 -17.40
C ARG A 106 2.06 14.94 -18.71
N ALA A 107 1.63 16.20 -18.83
CA ALA A 107 0.99 16.71 -20.04
C ALA A 107 1.91 16.65 -21.27
N GLN A 108 3.20 16.87 -21.05
CA GLN A 108 4.24 16.81 -22.09
C GLN A 108 4.69 15.37 -22.41
N GLY A 109 4.21 14.39 -21.65
CA GLY A 109 4.59 12.99 -21.83
C GLY A 109 6.00 12.65 -21.30
N GLU A 110 6.64 13.56 -20.55
CA GLU A 110 7.98 13.36 -19.97
C GLU A 110 8.01 12.30 -18.89
N ILE A 111 6.89 12.14 -18.19
CA ILE A 111 6.72 11.18 -17.10
C ILE A 111 5.45 10.35 -17.26
N THR A 112 5.45 9.15 -16.68
CA THR A 112 4.26 8.28 -16.71
C THR A 112 3.32 8.58 -15.54
N ARG A 113 2.08 8.11 -15.63
CA ARG A 113 1.10 8.19 -14.53
C ARG A 113 1.62 7.58 -13.22
N GLN A 114 2.41 6.51 -13.32
CA GLN A 114 2.99 5.87 -12.13
C GLN A 114 4.07 6.74 -11.47
N HIS A 115 4.81 7.54 -12.24
CA HIS A 115 5.71 8.55 -11.68
C HIS A 115 4.96 9.62 -10.88
N VAL A 116 3.79 10.07 -11.39
CA VAL A 116 2.93 11.02 -10.65
C VAL A 116 2.55 10.45 -9.28
N TYR A 117 2.11 9.20 -9.23
CA TYR A 117 1.81 8.55 -7.93
C TYR A 117 3.04 8.43 -7.04
N ALA A 118 4.20 8.06 -7.57
CA ALA A 118 5.43 7.94 -6.78
C ALA A 118 5.86 9.29 -6.16
N ILE A 119 5.69 10.40 -6.87
CA ILE A 119 5.93 11.75 -6.36
C ILE A 119 4.93 12.08 -5.23
N GLN A 120 3.63 11.87 -5.48
CA GLN A 120 2.58 12.17 -4.50
C GLN A 120 2.70 11.33 -3.22
N ASP A 121 2.99 10.03 -3.37
CA ASP A 121 3.16 9.11 -2.25
C ASP A 121 4.33 9.53 -1.36
N ALA A 122 5.49 9.83 -1.96
CA ALA A 122 6.68 10.23 -1.21
C ALA A 122 6.52 11.61 -0.54
N ALA A 123 5.73 12.51 -1.14
CA ALA A 123 5.45 13.84 -0.62
C ALA A 123 4.25 13.91 0.33
N ALA A 124 3.57 12.80 0.60
CA ALA A 124 2.30 12.79 1.34
C ALA A 124 2.37 13.47 2.71
N ASP A 125 3.50 13.36 3.37
CA ASP A 125 3.73 13.90 4.71
C ASP A 125 4.65 15.15 4.73
N LEU A 126 4.99 15.70 3.56
CA LEU A 126 5.79 16.92 3.49
C LEU A 126 4.92 18.17 3.73
N PRO A 127 5.46 19.17 4.46
CA PRO A 127 4.84 20.49 4.56
C PRO A 127 4.69 21.15 3.19
N ASP A 128 3.65 21.96 3.02
CA ASP A 128 3.36 22.61 1.74
C ASP A 128 4.52 23.48 1.23
N GLU A 129 5.28 24.09 2.14
CA GLU A 129 6.45 24.92 1.81
C GLU A 129 7.61 24.12 1.21
N VAL A 130 7.70 22.83 1.49
CA VAL A 130 8.78 21.95 1.02
C VAL A 130 8.44 21.33 -0.34
N ILE A 131 7.15 21.20 -0.65
CA ILE A 131 6.66 20.50 -1.84
C ILE A 131 7.24 21.05 -3.15
N PRO A 132 7.30 22.37 -3.40
CA PRO A 132 7.83 22.87 -4.67
C PRO A 132 9.29 22.48 -4.91
N ALA A 133 10.12 22.52 -3.87
CA ALA A 133 11.52 22.12 -3.98
C ALA A 133 11.66 20.61 -4.16
N PHE A 134 10.85 19.81 -3.45
CA PHE A 134 10.80 18.37 -3.59
C PHE A 134 10.33 17.97 -4.99
N GLU A 135 9.26 18.58 -5.50
CA GLU A 135 8.72 18.32 -6.82
C GLU A 135 9.76 18.52 -7.92
N ALA A 136 10.50 19.63 -7.88
CA ALA A 136 11.51 19.95 -8.87
C ALA A 136 12.61 18.87 -8.95
N GLU A 137 13.16 18.44 -7.80
CA GLU A 137 14.17 17.39 -7.77
C GLU A 137 13.62 16.00 -8.12
N ALA A 138 12.41 15.69 -7.68
CA ALA A 138 11.76 14.42 -7.99
C ALA A 138 11.49 14.29 -9.50
N LEU A 139 11.02 15.36 -10.15
CA LEU A 139 10.80 15.39 -11.60
C LEU A 139 12.07 15.16 -12.39
N ASP A 140 13.18 15.77 -11.99
CA ASP A 140 14.48 15.58 -12.66
C ASP A 140 14.90 14.11 -12.66
N ARG A 141 14.61 13.38 -11.59
CA ARG A 141 14.86 11.93 -11.50
C ARG A 141 13.88 11.12 -12.34
N CYS A 142 12.58 11.45 -12.30
CA CYS A 142 11.55 10.76 -13.09
C CYS A 142 11.80 10.82 -14.59
N ARG A 143 12.41 11.88 -15.09
CA ARG A 143 12.79 12.03 -16.51
C ARG A 143 13.92 11.10 -16.95
N ARG A 144 14.69 10.57 -16.01
CA ARG A 144 15.89 9.76 -16.30
C ARG A 144 15.69 8.27 -16.02
N ASP A 145 14.81 7.93 -15.10
CA ASP A 145 14.70 6.57 -14.59
C ASP A 145 13.28 6.02 -14.54
N THR A 146 13.19 4.71 -14.39
CA THR A 146 11.90 4.01 -14.27
C THR A 146 11.32 4.17 -12.87
N VAL A 147 9.99 4.02 -12.75
CA VAL A 147 9.24 4.16 -11.49
C VAL A 147 9.81 3.29 -10.36
N GLY A 148 10.24 2.06 -10.67
CA GLY A 148 10.79 1.15 -9.65
C GLY A 148 12.06 1.68 -8.99
N ARG A 149 12.89 2.46 -9.72
CA ARG A 149 14.11 3.07 -9.19
C ARG A 149 13.82 4.35 -8.44
N VAL A 150 13.03 5.24 -9.04
CA VAL A 150 12.78 6.56 -8.44
C VAL A 150 11.96 6.50 -7.16
N LYS A 151 11.16 5.46 -6.93
CA LYS A 151 10.32 5.36 -5.72
C LYS A 151 11.16 5.41 -4.44
N ALA A 152 12.19 4.57 -4.33
CA ALA A 152 13.09 4.57 -3.17
C ALA A 152 13.89 5.88 -3.05
N GLU A 153 14.29 6.45 -4.19
CA GLU A 153 15.02 7.72 -4.21
C GLU A 153 14.16 8.90 -3.76
N HIS A 154 12.86 8.90 -4.10
CA HIS A 154 11.93 9.92 -3.64
C HIS A 154 11.69 9.85 -2.13
N GLU A 155 11.61 8.66 -1.55
CA GLU A 155 11.51 8.49 -0.10
C GLU A 155 12.75 9.05 0.63
N ILE A 156 13.95 8.76 0.11
CA ILE A 156 15.21 9.31 0.63
C ILE A 156 15.24 10.84 0.47
N LEU A 157 14.80 11.36 -0.68
CA LEU A 157 14.74 12.79 -0.94
C LEU A 157 13.79 13.49 0.02
N ALA A 158 12.57 12.97 0.20
CA ALA A 158 11.59 13.50 1.14
C ALA A 158 12.14 13.54 2.56
N GLN A 159 12.80 12.47 3.00
CA GLN A 159 13.44 12.41 4.32
C GLN A 159 14.59 13.42 4.46
N ARG A 160 15.34 13.67 3.40
CA ARG A 160 16.44 14.67 3.41
C ARG A 160 15.92 16.09 3.48
N MET A 161 14.83 16.40 2.75
CA MET A 161 14.24 17.74 2.72
C MET A 161 13.43 18.08 3.96
N HIS A 162 12.82 17.08 4.57
CA HIS A 162 12.07 17.22 5.82
C HIS A 162 12.41 16.08 6.76
N PRO A 163 13.54 16.17 7.47
CA PRO A 163 13.96 15.14 8.41
C PRO A 163 12.94 15.02 9.54
N ARG A 164 12.23 13.90 9.59
CA ARG A 164 11.41 13.52 10.74
C ARG A 164 12.00 12.28 11.35
N SER A 165 11.94 12.17 12.68
CA SER A 165 12.37 10.95 13.34
C SER A 165 11.56 9.75 12.85
N PHE A 166 12.17 8.57 12.88
CA PHE A 166 11.46 7.35 12.53
C PHE A 166 10.22 7.15 13.44
N VAL A 167 10.35 7.51 14.72
CA VAL A 167 9.27 7.43 15.72
C VAL A 167 8.06 8.28 15.31
N GLU A 168 8.28 9.54 14.90
CA GLU A 168 7.19 10.41 14.44
C GLU A 168 6.49 9.87 13.18
N ARG A 169 7.27 9.37 12.20
CA ARG A 169 6.72 8.77 10.99
C ARG A 169 5.93 7.51 11.30
N HIS A 170 6.45 6.66 12.19
CA HIS A 170 5.77 5.45 12.62
C HIS A 170 4.50 5.76 13.40
N ALA A 171 4.51 6.76 14.29
CA ALA A 171 3.31 7.20 15.01
C ALA A 171 2.21 7.64 14.03
N SER A 172 2.53 8.50 13.04
CA SER A 172 1.57 8.89 11.99
C SER A 172 1.08 7.71 11.15
N ALA A 173 1.96 6.74 10.84
CA ALA A 173 1.57 5.54 10.11
C ALA A 173 0.64 4.63 10.94
N ARG A 174 0.84 4.56 12.26
CA ARG A 174 -0.05 3.82 13.17
C ARG A 174 -1.47 4.39 13.23
N GLU A 175 -1.66 5.67 13.04
CA GLU A 175 -2.99 6.29 12.97
C GLU A 175 -3.79 5.84 11.75
N ARG A 176 -3.11 5.41 10.68
CA ARG A 176 -3.71 4.91 9.43
C ARG A 176 -4.02 3.41 9.43
N ARG A 177 -3.99 2.77 10.62
CA ARG A 177 -4.43 1.36 10.74
C ARG A 177 -5.88 1.24 10.32
N ASP A 178 -6.15 0.24 9.49
CA ASP A 178 -7.49 0.04 8.95
C ASP A 178 -7.76 -1.41 8.58
N ILE A 179 -9.02 -1.77 8.54
CA ILE A 179 -9.51 -3.01 7.95
C ILE A 179 -10.50 -2.66 6.84
N THR A 180 -10.16 -3.07 5.61
CA THR A 180 -11.02 -2.87 4.46
C THR A 180 -11.43 -4.18 3.83
N THR A 181 -12.65 -4.21 3.28
CA THR A 181 -13.17 -5.34 2.52
C THR A 181 -13.42 -4.93 1.07
N ARG A 182 -13.12 -5.82 0.15
CA ARG A 182 -13.37 -5.62 -1.28
C ARG A 182 -14.04 -6.86 -1.86
N ALA A 183 -15.18 -6.67 -2.55
CA ALA A 183 -15.81 -7.74 -3.31
C ALA A 183 -14.93 -8.17 -4.49
N LEU A 184 -14.86 -9.45 -4.72
CA LEU A 184 -14.20 -10.12 -5.84
C LEU A 184 -15.25 -10.89 -6.67
N PRO A 185 -14.93 -11.32 -7.90
CA PRO A 185 -15.81 -12.20 -8.66
C PRO A 185 -16.16 -13.49 -7.92
N ASP A 186 -17.19 -14.17 -8.41
CA ASP A 186 -17.58 -15.53 -8.01
C ASP A 186 -17.91 -15.67 -6.51
N GLY A 187 -18.51 -14.62 -5.92
CA GLY A 187 -18.94 -14.63 -4.51
C GLY A 187 -17.81 -14.56 -3.51
N MET A 188 -16.60 -14.24 -3.94
CA MET A 188 -15.45 -14.05 -3.07
C MET A 188 -15.31 -12.61 -2.61
N SER A 189 -14.56 -12.41 -1.52
CA SER A 189 -14.16 -11.08 -1.03
C SER A 189 -12.74 -11.14 -0.44
N SER A 190 -12.04 -10.03 -0.47
CA SER A 190 -10.77 -9.88 0.23
C SER A 190 -10.96 -9.03 1.50
N LEU A 191 -10.21 -9.38 2.53
CA LEU A 191 -10.03 -8.60 3.75
C LEU A 191 -8.58 -8.12 3.78
N LEU A 192 -8.37 -6.82 3.86
CA LEU A 192 -7.05 -6.20 3.97
C LEU A 192 -6.92 -5.56 5.35
N LEU A 193 -5.96 -6.02 6.11
CA LEU A 193 -5.56 -5.45 7.41
C LEU A 193 -4.26 -4.66 7.23
N VAL A 194 -4.28 -3.38 7.60
CA VAL A 194 -3.11 -2.50 7.69
C VAL A 194 -2.81 -2.28 9.16
N ALA A 195 -1.64 -2.75 9.61
CA ALA A 195 -1.20 -2.66 11.00
C ALA A 195 0.34 -2.60 11.06
N PRO A 196 0.96 -2.31 12.22
CA PRO A 196 2.42 -2.33 12.38
C PRO A 196 3.02 -3.65 11.92
N THR A 197 4.18 -3.57 11.27
CA THR A 197 4.86 -4.74 10.67
C THR A 197 5.04 -5.91 11.65
N PRO A 198 5.45 -5.72 12.92
CA PRO A 198 5.57 -6.85 13.87
C PRO A 198 4.24 -7.58 14.10
N VAL A 199 3.12 -6.85 14.12
CA VAL A 199 1.79 -7.43 14.29
C VAL A 199 1.42 -8.31 13.08
N ILE A 200 1.62 -7.78 11.85
CA ILE A 200 1.35 -8.54 10.63
C ILE A 200 2.25 -9.77 10.52
N ALA A 201 3.56 -9.61 10.82
CA ALA A 201 4.51 -10.71 10.82
C ALA A 201 4.12 -11.79 11.84
N GLY A 202 3.72 -11.38 13.05
CA GLY A 202 3.25 -12.31 14.08
C GLY A 202 1.97 -13.05 13.69
N ILE A 203 1.03 -12.38 13.04
CA ILE A 203 -0.19 -13.01 12.51
C ILE A 203 0.16 -14.04 11.43
N ASP A 204 1.02 -13.66 10.47
CA ASP A 204 1.43 -14.53 9.36
C ASP A 204 2.15 -15.78 9.88
N ASP A 205 3.11 -15.60 10.79
CA ASP A 205 3.86 -16.72 11.38
C ASP A 205 2.94 -17.66 12.18
N ARG A 206 2.01 -17.12 12.99
CA ARG A 206 1.02 -17.92 13.70
C ARG A 206 0.16 -18.75 12.76
N MET A 207 -0.35 -18.16 11.68
CA MET A 207 -1.13 -18.90 10.69
C MET A 207 -0.30 -19.98 10.00
N ASN A 208 0.97 -19.71 9.71
CA ASN A 208 1.89 -20.69 9.14
C ASN A 208 2.16 -21.87 10.08
N GLN A 209 2.39 -21.61 11.37
CA GLN A 209 2.59 -22.65 12.37
C GLN A 209 1.35 -23.54 12.53
N MET A 210 0.16 -22.93 12.64
CA MET A 210 -1.10 -23.68 12.75
C MET A 210 -1.37 -24.51 11.51
N ALA A 211 -1.15 -23.95 10.31
CA ALA A 211 -1.30 -24.69 9.05
C ALA A 211 -0.32 -25.87 8.95
N THR A 212 0.91 -25.72 9.49
CA THR A 212 1.88 -26.80 9.53
C THR A 212 1.35 -27.96 10.39
N VAL A 213 0.82 -27.67 11.58
CA VAL A 213 0.22 -28.72 12.45
C VAL A 213 -0.90 -29.47 11.74
N VAL A 214 -1.81 -28.75 11.05
CA VAL A 214 -2.90 -29.39 10.29
C VAL A 214 -2.36 -30.30 9.17
N ILE A 215 -1.33 -29.84 8.44
CA ILE A 215 -0.69 -30.61 7.37
C ILE A 215 0.01 -31.85 7.93
N ASP A 216 0.70 -31.73 9.06
CA ASP A 216 1.42 -32.85 9.69
C ASP A 216 0.43 -33.91 10.19
N VAL A 217 -0.67 -33.51 10.83
CA VAL A 217 -1.76 -34.43 11.22
C VAL A 217 -2.36 -35.14 10.01
N ARG A 218 -2.61 -34.41 8.92
CA ARG A 218 -3.09 -34.98 7.67
C ARG A 218 -2.11 -35.99 7.07
N ASN A 219 -0.82 -35.67 7.05
CA ASN A 219 0.21 -36.56 6.51
C ASN A 219 0.37 -37.81 7.36
N ALA A 220 0.31 -37.69 8.69
CA ALA A 220 0.31 -38.83 9.62
C ALA A 220 -0.92 -39.73 9.39
N ALA A 221 -2.11 -39.12 9.20
CA ALA A 221 -3.33 -39.87 8.87
C ALA A 221 -3.22 -40.61 7.53
N LYS A 222 -2.66 -39.99 6.50
CA LYS A 222 -2.39 -40.64 5.22
C LYS A 222 -1.45 -41.85 5.34
N ALA A 223 -0.43 -41.76 6.19
CA ALA A 223 0.48 -42.84 6.47
C ALA A 223 -0.17 -43.99 7.27
N ALA A 224 -1.17 -43.68 8.07
CA ALA A 224 -1.89 -44.65 8.93
C ALA A 224 -3.08 -45.31 8.22
N VAL A 225 -3.48 -44.88 7.03
CA VAL A 225 -4.53 -45.54 6.23
C VAL A 225 -4.14 -46.98 5.92
N GLY A 226 -4.93 -47.95 6.44
CA GLY A 226 -4.66 -49.37 6.32
C GLY A 226 -4.02 -50.01 7.56
N SER A 227 -3.68 -49.25 8.59
CA SER A 227 -3.32 -49.81 9.93
C SER A 227 -4.54 -49.88 10.85
N PRO A 228 -4.64 -50.87 11.75
CA PRO A 228 -5.75 -50.95 12.66
C PRO A 228 -5.77 -49.70 13.57
N ALA A 229 -6.83 -48.91 13.44
CA ALA A 229 -6.99 -47.70 14.21
C ALA A 229 -7.13 -47.98 15.70
N GLY A 230 -6.36 -47.26 16.54
CA GLY A 230 -6.66 -47.20 17.96
C GLY A 230 -7.97 -46.45 18.20
N ASP A 231 -8.78 -46.92 19.13
CA ASP A 231 -10.15 -46.51 19.43
C ASP A 231 -10.32 -45.04 19.93
N ASP A 232 -9.23 -44.30 20.11
CA ASP A 232 -9.20 -42.97 20.77
C ASP A 232 -9.13 -41.74 19.83
N ALA A 233 -9.21 -41.94 18.51
CA ALA A 233 -9.08 -40.79 17.58
C ALA A 233 -10.38 -39.98 17.47
N ARG A 234 -10.38 -38.73 17.91
CA ARG A 234 -11.52 -37.79 17.78
C ARG A 234 -12.03 -37.60 16.35
N ILE A 235 -11.20 -37.82 15.33
CA ILE A 235 -11.54 -37.75 13.90
C ILE A 235 -10.95 -38.98 13.23
N PRO A 236 -11.72 -39.76 12.46
CA PRO A 236 -11.23 -40.92 11.72
C PRO A 236 -10.10 -40.57 10.76
N ALA A 237 -9.09 -41.45 10.66
CA ALA A 237 -7.90 -41.22 9.86
C ALA A 237 -8.21 -41.08 8.34
N ASP A 238 -9.24 -41.77 7.84
CA ASP A 238 -9.72 -41.68 6.47
C ASP A 238 -10.26 -40.29 6.12
N ILE A 239 -10.99 -39.65 7.07
CA ILE A 239 -11.50 -38.29 6.89
C ILE A 239 -10.35 -37.29 6.83
N LEU A 240 -9.39 -37.38 7.75
CA LEU A 240 -8.20 -36.52 7.75
C LEU A 240 -7.33 -36.74 6.52
N ALA A 241 -7.16 -37.99 6.07
CA ALA A 241 -6.37 -38.35 4.90
C ALA A 241 -7.02 -37.85 3.58
N SER A 242 -8.35 -37.69 3.54
CA SER A 242 -9.08 -37.19 2.38
C SER A 242 -8.99 -35.67 2.19
N ASP A 243 -8.45 -34.93 3.13
CA ASP A 243 -8.28 -33.49 3.02
C ASP A 243 -7.27 -33.13 1.92
N ILE A 244 -7.74 -32.49 0.85
CA ILE A 244 -6.96 -32.08 -0.33
C ILE A 244 -6.57 -30.58 -0.32
N ARG A 245 -6.96 -29.83 0.72
CA ARG A 245 -6.70 -28.39 0.77
C ARG A 245 -5.21 -28.07 0.67
N THR A 246 -4.90 -27.03 -0.07
CA THR A 246 -3.54 -26.46 -0.13
C THR A 246 -3.21 -25.75 1.18
N ARG A 247 -1.93 -25.48 1.44
CA ARG A 247 -1.49 -24.67 2.60
C ARG A 247 -2.18 -23.29 2.63
N ALA A 248 -2.35 -22.66 1.47
CA ALA A 248 -3.02 -21.36 1.36
C ALA A 248 -4.49 -21.43 1.80
N GLN A 249 -5.22 -22.45 1.38
CA GLN A 249 -6.60 -22.69 1.78
C GLN A 249 -6.71 -22.95 3.28
N ILE A 250 -5.84 -23.80 3.84
CA ILE A 250 -5.82 -24.08 5.28
C ILE A 250 -5.54 -22.79 6.07
N ARG A 251 -4.61 -21.93 5.63
CA ARG A 251 -4.33 -20.64 6.27
C ARG A 251 -5.54 -19.71 6.24
N ALA A 252 -6.27 -19.67 5.11
CA ALA A 252 -7.47 -18.85 4.99
C ALA A 252 -8.58 -19.35 5.92
N ASP A 253 -8.79 -20.67 6.00
CA ASP A 253 -9.78 -21.28 6.89
C ASP A 253 -9.45 -21.01 8.36
N ILE A 254 -8.17 -21.14 8.75
CA ILE A 254 -7.69 -20.85 10.11
C ILE A 254 -7.90 -19.36 10.43
N ALA A 255 -7.58 -18.46 9.53
CA ALA A 255 -7.78 -17.03 9.74
C ALA A 255 -9.26 -16.71 9.94
N ALA A 256 -10.14 -17.28 9.13
CA ALA A 256 -11.59 -17.12 9.25
C ALA A 256 -12.10 -17.67 10.59
N ASP A 257 -11.66 -18.86 10.98
CA ASP A 257 -12.06 -19.48 12.26
C ASP A 257 -11.65 -18.63 13.45
N ILE A 258 -10.39 -18.19 13.52
CA ILE A 258 -9.90 -17.32 14.60
C ILE A 258 -10.68 -16.00 14.67
N LEU A 259 -10.95 -15.36 13.55
CA LEU A 259 -11.64 -14.08 13.52
C LEU A 259 -13.14 -14.21 13.86
N LEU A 260 -13.77 -15.31 13.52
CA LEU A 260 -15.19 -15.54 13.79
C LEU A 260 -15.47 -16.10 15.19
N THR A 261 -14.54 -16.88 15.76
CA THR A 261 -14.73 -17.56 17.05
C THR A 261 -13.94 -16.94 18.19
N GLY A 262 -12.89 -16.15 17.89
CA GLY A 262 -12.03 -15.52 18.87
C GLY A 262 -12.72 -14.38 19.62
N SER A 263 -12.38 -14.20 20.89
CA SER A 263 -12.78 -13.02 21.66
C SER A 263 -11.67 -11.98 21.61
N PRO A 264 -12.00 -10.68 21.37
CA PRO A 264 -10.99 -9.62 21.30
C PRO A 264 -10.36 -9.40 22.70
N PHE A 265 -9.04 -9.51 22.79
CA PHE A 265 -8.28 -9.14 23.98
C PHE A 265 -8.07 -7.62 24.10
N ALA A 266 -8.18 -6.90 23.01
CA ALA A 266 -8.04 -5.44 22.94
C ALA A 266 -9.42 -4.81 22.79
N ASP A 267 -10.23 -4.87 23.85
CA ASP A 267 -11.45 -4.06 23.93
C ASP A 267 -11.06 -2.70 24.53
N PRO A 268 -11.21 -1.58 23.76
CA PRO A 268 -10.90 -0.24 24.25
C PRO A 268 -11.81 0.21 25.39
N THR A 269 -12.90 -0.52 25.67
CA THR A 269 -13.81 -0.27 26.78
C THR A 269 -13.39 -0.99 28.06
N VAL A 270 -12.43 -1.91 28.00
CA VAL A 270 -11.89 -2.64 29.15
C VAL A 270 -10.57 -2.02 29.59
N THR A 271 -10.59 -1.25 30.63
CA THR A 271 -9.40 -0.76 31.34
C THR A 271 -8.83 -1.91 32.20
N GLY A 272 -7.97 -2.73 31.63
CA GLY A 272 -7.29 -3.79 32.37
C GLY A 272 -5.89 -4.01 31.80
N ASP A 273 -4.92 -4.29 32.71
CA ASP A 273 -3.52 -4.57 32.41
C ASP A 273 -3.30 -5.90 31.63
N GLY A 274 -4.10 -6.16 30.62
CA GLY A 274 -3.91 -7.30 29.72
C GLY A 274 -2.64 -7.14 28.87
N PRO A 275 -2.01 -8.26 28.43
CA PRO A 275 -0.73 -8.25 27.74
C PRO A 275 -0.75 -7.58 26.35
N GLY A 276 -1.80 -6.88 25.95
CA GLY A 276 -1.93 -6.22 24.67
C GLY A 276 -1.81 -7.16 23.45
N THR A 277 -1.96 -6.62 22.24
CA THR A 277 -1.89 -7.39 20.99
C THR A 277 -0.52 -8.08 20.81
N LEU A 278 0.57 -7.40 21.17
CA LEU A 278 1.93 -7.95 21.08
C LEU A 278 2.18 -9.07 22.08
N GLY A 279 1.59 -9.03 23.29
CA GLY A 279 1.69 -10.09 24.29
C GLY A 279 1.03 -11.40 23.85
N ALA A 280 0.10 -11.38 22.89
CA ALA A 280 -0.52 -12.56 22.32
C ALA A 280 0.31 -13.21 21.19
N ILE A 281 1.34 -12.53 20.68
CA ILE A 281 2.22 -13.05 19.63
C ILE A 281 3.16 -14.08 20.25
N ARG A 282 3.03 -15.33 19.82
CA ARG A 282 3.93 -16.44 20.20
C ARG A 282 4.89 -16.81 19.06
N ALA A 283 5.08 -15.90 18.11
CA ALA A 283 5.97 -16.07 16.98
C ALA A 283 7.44 -15.84 17.39
N LYS A 284 8.37 -16.51 16.70
CA LYS A 284 9.80 -16.21 16.83
C LYS A 284 10.11 -15.02 15.94
N ILE A 285 10.10 -13.83 16.52
CA ILE A 285 10.45 -12.59 15.81
C ILE A 285 11.94 -12.33 16.04
N GLN A 286 12.70 -12.13 14.97
CA GLN A 286 14.10 -11.74 15.01
C GLN A 286 14.21 -10.25 14.69
N VAL A 287 14.65 -9.48 15.69
CA VAL A 287 14.90 -8.04 15.56
C VAL A 287 16.39 -7.81 15.64
N VAL A 288 16.95 -7.11 14.67
CA VAL A 288 18.35 -6.66 14.68
C VAL A 288 18.37 -5.23 15.17
N VAL A 289 18.94 -5.02 16.35
CA VAL A 289 19.10 -3.68 16.94
C VAL A 289 20.55 -3.25 16.75
N PRO A 290 20.82 -2.09 16.12
CA PRO A 290 22.17 -1.56 16.03
C PRO A 290 22.79 -1.37 17.43
N ALA A 291 24.01 -1.86 17.65
CA ALA A 291 24.65 -1.82 18.96
C ALA A 291 24.79 -0.40 19.53
N LEU A 292 24.94 0.60 18.64
CA LEU A 292 25.03 2.00 19.03
C LEU A 292 23.70 2.58 19.55
N SER A 293 22.56 2.00 19.12
CA SER A 293 21.23 2.41 19.62
C SER A 293 20.97 1.95 21.06
N LEU A 294 21.73 0.95 21.54
CA LEU A 294 21.65 0.45 22.92
C LEU A 294 22.53 1.25 23.89
N LEU A 295 23.48 1.99 23.36
CA LEU A 295 24.38 2.85 24.14
C LEU A 295 23.81 4.27 24.14
N LYS A 296 22.86 4.58 25.02
CA LYS A 296 22.43 5.96 25.26
C LYS A 296 23.56 6.70 25.98
N PRO A 297 24.19 7.73 25.37
CA PRO A 297 24.97 8.68 26.16
C PRO A 297 23.99 9.47 27.01
N ASP A 298 24.19 9.51 28.32
CA ASP A 298 23.44 10.37 29.23
C ASP A 298 23.54 11.83 28.72
N GLY A 299 22.42 12.41 28.28
CA GLY A 299 22.29 13.85 28.10
C GLY A 299 22.18 14.40 26.69
N ASP A 300 22.06 13.60 25.65
CA ASP A 300 21.86 14.11 24.28
C ASP A 300 20.46 13.77 23.75
N GLU A 301 19.53 14.73 23.88
CA GLU A 301 18.16 14.61 23.37
C GLU A 301 18.09 14.58 21.82
N ASN A 302 19.20 14.76 21.12
CA ASN A 302 19.27 14.84 19.66
C ASN A 302 20.02 13.68 19.00
N SER A 303 20.40 12.63 19.74
CA SER A 303 21.00 11.46 19.08
C SER A 303 19.92 10.69 18.33
N HIS A 304 19.90 10.77 17.00
CA HIS A 304 19.11 9.94 16.12
C HIS A 304 19.57 8.48 16.25
N ALA A 305 18.97 7.74 17.18
CA ALA A 305 19.19 6.32 17.28
C ALA A 305 18.69 5.66 15.96
N GLU A 306 19.55 4.89 15.32
CA GLU A 306 19.13 4.11 14.16
C GLU A 306 18.01 3.15 14.59
N PRO A 307 16.90 3.06 13.81
CA PRO A 307 15.81 2.16 14.12
C PRO A 307 16.28 0.70 14.09
N ALA A 308 15.66 -0.14 14.90
CA ALA A 308 15.86 -1.58 14.83
C ALA A 308 15.28 -2.13 13.52
N ASP A 309 15.84 -3.25 13.05
CA ASP A 309 15.40 -3.87 11.80
C ASP A 309 14.75 -5.23 12.07
N LEU A 310 13.54 -5.43 11.56
CA LEU A 310 12.86 -6.71 11.58
C LEU A 310 13.30 -7.51 10.34
N VAL A 311 14.04 -8.57 10.56
CA VAL A 311 14.63 -9.37 9.48
C VAL A 311 13.57 -9.83 8.48
N GLY A 312 13.76 -9.43 7.22
CA GLY A 312 12.88 -9.76 6.11
C GLY A 312 11.69 -8.79 5.89
N TYR A 313 11.59 -7.72 6.66
CA TYR A 313 10.49 -6.75 6.57
C TYR A 313 11.00 -5.30 6.44
N SER A 314 10.98 -4.55 7.54
CA SER A 314 11.32 -3.11 7.53
C SER A 314 11.78 -2.65 8.91
N PRO A 315 12.39 -1.46 9.01
CA PRO A 315 12.72 -0.85 10.29
C PRO A 315 11.51 -0.74 11.21
N ILE A 316 11.75 -0.95 12.51
CA ILE A 316 10.76 -0.81 13.58
C ILE A 316 11.25 0.20 14.62
N ASP A 317 10.32 0.87 15.31
CA ASP A 317 10.67 1.80 16.38
C ASP A 317 11.03 1.07 17.69
N ALA A 318 11.64 1.82 18.63
CA ALA A 318 12.07 1.28 19.90
C ALA A 318 10.89 1.03 20.88
N GLU A 319 9.68 1.50 20.57
CA GLU A 319 8.48 1.36 21.40
C GLU A 319 7.58 0.20 20.93
N THR A 320 7.85 -0.36 19.74
CA THR A 320 7.15 -1.52 19.18
C THR A 320 7.74 -2.82 19.64
#